data_a16226a0a8b16d16b573a394e32baf36
#
_entry.id   a16226a0a8b16d16b573a394e32baf36
#
_cell.length_a   1.000
_cell.length_b   1.000
_cell.length_c   1.000
_cell.angle_alpha   90.00
_cell.angle_beta   90.00
_cell.angle_gamma   90.00
#
_symmetry.space_group_name_H-M   'P 1'
#
loop_
_entity.id
_entity.type
_entity.pdbx_description
1 polymer ?
#
loop_
_entity_poly.entity_id
_entity_poly.type
_entity_poly.pdbx_seq_one_letter_code
_entity_poly.pdbx_strand_id
1 'polypeptide(L)'
;MPLHKGPQKHQERPMSVNPFFGEANPVAGMAEAPPTHRLPDGPLPPTTAYQLVHDELMLDGNARLNLATFVTTWMEPQAGILMAECDDKNMIDKDEYPRTAELERRCVAMLADLWNAPDPANTVGCSTTGSSEACMLAGMALKRRWMQRNADRYPGAARPNLIMGINVQVCWEKFCNFWEVEPRFVPMEGDRYHLDAQAAADLCDENTIGVVAILGSTFDGSYEPVADLCAALDALQERTGIDVPVHVDGASGGMIAPFLDEDLVWDFRLPRVASINTSGHKYGLVYPGVGWALWRDKEALPEELVFRVNYLGGDMPTFALNFSRPGAQVVAQYYTFLRLGRDGYRAVQQASRDVATGLAARIEALGDFRLLTRGDELPVFAFTTADHVTAYDVFDVSRRLRESGWLVPAYTFPANREDLSVLRVVCRNGFSKDLADLFVDDLTRLLPELRRQPHPLTHDKEAATSFHH
;
A
#
# COMPACT_ATOMS: atom_id res chain seq x y z
N MET A 1 -24.54 -4.39 56.83
CA MET A 1 -23.36 -3.53 56.65
C MET A 1 -22.38 -4.25 55.68
N PRO A 2 -22.26 -3.89 54.42
CA PRO A 2 -21.20 -4.38 53.57
C PRO A 2 -20.10 -3.32 53.49
N LEU A 3 -18.88 -3.77 53.71
CA LEU A 3 -17.66 -2.99 53.65
C LEU A 3 -17.37 -2.57 52.20
N HIS A 4 -17.34 -1.28 51.97
CA HIS A 4 -16.82 -0.66 50.76
C HIS A 4 -15.30 -1.03 50.58
N LYS A 5 -14.98 -1.81 49.59
CA LYS A 5 -13.62 -1.86 49.07
C LYS A 5 -13.41 -0.62 48.18
N GLY A 6 -12.51 0.25 48.62
CA GLY A 6 -12.09 1.42 47.87
C GLY A 6 -11.41 1.03 46.53
N PRO A 7 -11.31 1.97 45.58
CA PRO A 7 -10.73 1.71 44.27
C PRO A 7 -9.28 1.25 44.41
N GLN A 8 -8.96 0.09 43.83
CA GLN A 8 -7.58 -0.33 43.62
C GLN A 8 -6.92 0.75 42.76
N LYS A 9 -5.88 1.40 43.31
CA LYS A 9 -4.99 2.24 42.52
C LYS A 9 -4.41 1.37 41.43
N HIS A 10 -4.70 1.69 40.15
CA HIS A 10 -3.91 1.24 39.03
C HIS A 10 -2.47 1.67 39.33
N GLN A 11 -1.59 0.71 39.60
CA GLN A 11 -0.16 0.93 39.55
C GLN A 11 0.15 1.32 38.12
N GLU A 12 0.41 2.61 37.89
CA GLU A 12 1.10 3.04 36.71
C GLU A 12 2.36 2.19 36.62
N ARG A 13 2.46 1.35 35.58
CA ARG A 13 3.74 0.74 35.23
C ARG A 13 4.69 1.91 35.01
N PRO A 14 5.80 2.01 35.72
CA PRO A 14 6.76 3.05 35.45
C PRO A 14 7.15 2.90 33.95
N MET A 15 7.08 4.01 33.19
CA MET A 15 7.73 4.10 31.90
C MET A 15 9.13 3.53 32.08
N SER A 16 9.45 2.51 31.31
CA SER A 16 10.70 1.77 31.41
C SER A 16 11.87 2.75 31.46
N VAL A 17 12.41 2.93 32.63
CA VAL A 17 13.80 3.35 32.75
C VAL A 17 14.56 2.34 31.91
N ASN A 18 15.26 2.83 30.90
CA ASN A 18 16.08 1.97 30.03
C ASN A 18 16.89 1.04 30.94
N PRO A 19 16.63 -0.27 30.98
CA PRO A 19 17.23 -1.18 31.96
C PRO A 19 18.76 -1.31 31.80
N PHE A 20 19.32 -0.63 30.81
CA PHE A 20 20.74 -0.72 30.43
C PHE A 20 21.63 0.34 31.07
N PHE A 21 21.08 1.33 31.79
CA PHE A 21 21.87 2.26 32.55
C PHE A 21 21.87 1.84 34.02
N GLY A 22 22.77 0.92 34.43
CA GLY A 22 23.02 0.65 35.82
C GLY A 22 23.27 -0.79 36.27
N GLU A 23 23.00 -1.80 35.46
CA GLU A 23 23.38 -3.18 35.76
C GLU A 23 24.47 -3.68 34.82
N ALA A 24 25.36 -4.52 35.32
CA ALA A 24 26.38 -5.17 34.52
C ALA A 24 25.71 -5.85 33.32
N ASN A 25 26.13 -5.50 32.10
CA ASN A 25 25.59 -6.03 30.87
C ASN A 25 25.54 -7.57 30.95
N PRO A 26 24.36 -8.20 30.98
CA PRO A 26 24.24 -9.66 31.09
C PRO A 26 24.90 -10.40 29.93
N VAL A 27 25.16 -9.70 28.80
CA VAL A 27 25.90 -10.23 27.64
C VAL A 27 27.41 -10.20 27.86
N ALA A 28 27.91 -9.46 28.86
CA ALA A 28 29.36 -9.35 29.13
C ALA A 28 30.06 -10.68 29.51
N GLY A 29 29.29 -11.75 29.73
CA GLY A 29 29.82 -13.10 29.97
C GLY A 29 29.68 -14.07 28.78
N MET A 30 29.12 -13.62 27.64
CA MET A 30 29.04 -14.48 26.46
C MET A 30 30.36 -14.47 25.71
N ALA A 31 31.10 -15.57 25.77
CA ALA A 31 32.37 -15.74 25.07
C ALA A 31 32.21 -15.77 23.52
N GLU A 32 31.05 -16.10 23.03
CA GLU A 32 30.76 -16.20 21.58
C GLU A 32 29.36 -15.67 21.25
N ALA A 33 29.23 -15.02 20.10
CA ALA A 33 27.94 -14.61 19.55
C ALA A 33 27.07 -15.85 19.25
N PRO A 34 25.73 -15.76 19.43
CA PRO A 34 24.85 -16.86 19.05
C PRO A 34 24.99 -17.22 17.57
N PRO A 35 24.85 -18.50 17.20
CA PRO A 35 24.92 -18.90 15.80
C PRO A 35 23.77 -18.26 14.99
N THR A 36 24.10 -17.76 13.79
CA THR A 36 23.11 -17.09 12.91
C THR A 36 22.41 -18.07 11.94
N HIS A 37 22.90 -19.31 11.77
CA HIS A 37 22.42 -20.27 10.77
C HIS A 37 21.82 -21.54 11.35
N ARG A 38 21.78 -21.67 12.68
CA ARG A 38 21.17 -22.80 13.38
C ARG A 38 20.61 -22.34 14.72
N LEU A 39 19.70 -23.11 15.27
CA LEU A 39 19.25 -22.86 16.65
C LEU A 39 20.45 -22.98 17.61
N PRO A 40 20.52 -22.10 18.62
CA PRO A 40 21.47 -22.30 19.73
C PRO A 40 21.27 -23.66 20.41
N ASP A 41 22.35 -24.24 20.93
CA ASP A 41 22.28 -25.55 21.58
C ASP A 41 21.51 -25.53 22.92
N GLY A 42 21.34 -24.36 23.52
CA GLY A 42 20.58 -24.18 24.75
C GLY A 42 19.78 -22.85 24.75
N PRO A 43 18.82 -22.72 25.68
CA PRO A 43 18.02 -21.51 25.81
C PRO A 43 18.84 -20.34 26.35
N LEU A 44 18.56 -19.15 25.88
CA LEU A 44 19.06 -17.89 26.44
C LEU A 44 18.04 -17.33 27.47
N PRO A 45 18.51 -16.62 28.50
CA PRO A 45 17.62 -15.83 29.35
C PRO A 45 16.82 -14.84 28.48
N PRO A 46 15.53 -14.58 28.81
CA PRO A 46 14.67 -13.71 28.01
C PRO A 46 15.25 -12.30 27.82
N THR A 47 15.87 -11.72 28.87
CA THR A 47 16.53 -10.40 28.80
C THR A 47 17.72 -10.38 27.86
N THR A 48 18.53 -11.44 27.86
CA THR A 48 19.68 -11.57 26.94
C THR A 48 19.21 -11.71 25.48
N ALA A 49 18.22 -12.57 25.24
CA ALA A 49 17.64 -12.72 23.91
C ALA A 49 17.00 -11.40 23.41
N TYR A 50 16.27 -10.70 24.29
CA TYR A 50 15.72 -9.39 23.97
C TYR A 50 16.81 -8.39 23.58
N GLN A 51 17.88 -8.31 24.38
CA GLN A 51 18.97 -7.37 24.14
C GLN A 51 19.65 -7.61 22.80
N LEU A 52 19.97 -8.87 22.48
CA LEU A 52 20.61 -9.23 21.23
C LEU A 52 19.78 -8.82 20.01
N VAL A 53 18.47 -9.10 20.05
CA VAL A 53 17.56 -8.71 18.97
C VAL A 53 17.40 -7.19 18.89
N HIS A 54 17.25 -6.53 20.05
CA HIS A 54 17.10 -5.07 20.11
C HIS A 54 18.32 -4.34 19.55
N ASP A 55 19.53 -4.79 19.91
CA ASP A 55 20.78 -4.18 19.45
C ASP A 55 20.93 -4.31 17.91
N GLU A 56 20.54 -5.44 17.34
CA GLU A 56 20.54 -5.65 15.90
C GLU A 56 19.57 -4.69 15.19
N LEU A 57 18.35 -4.52 15.74
CA LEU A 57 17.34 -3.60 15.21
C LEU A 57 17.74 -2.12 15.32
N MET A 58 18.69 -1.74 16.19
CA MET A 58 19.20 -0.37 16.24
C MET A 58 19.98 0.03 14.97
N LEU A 59 20.37 -0.93 14.13
CA LEU A 59 21.04 -0.68 12.85
C LEU A 59 20.02 -0.37 11.72
N ASP A 60 18.74 -0.56 11.97
CA ASP A 60 17.69 -0.19 11.01
C ASP A 60 17.58 1.33 10.85
N GLY A 61 17.11 1.75 9.67
CA GLY A 61 16.94 3.17 9.37
C GLY A 61 15.81 3.83 10.17
N ASN A 62 15.85 5.16 10.25
CA ASN A 62 14.76 5.93 10.84
C ASN A 62 13.54 5.98 9.89
N ALA A 63 12.45 5.34 10.28
CA ALA A 63 11.23 5.27 9.48
C ALA A 63 10.64 6.64 9.10
N ARG A 64 10.85 7.70 9.92
CA ARG A 64 10.38 9.06 9.61
C ARG A 64 11.15 9.73 8.47
N LEU A 65 12.41 9.33 8.23
CA LEU A 65 13.25 9.83 7.15
C LEU A 65 13.13 8.99 5.87
N ASN A 66 12.33 7.93 5.90
CA ASN A 66 12.08 7.09 4.73
C ASN A 66 10.94 7.67 3.90
N LEU A 67 11.28 8.39 2.83
CA LEU A 67 10.35 8.96 1.87
C LEU A 67 10.06 8.02 0.67
N ALA A 68 10.58 6.78 0.71
CA ALA A 68 10.32 5.76 -0.30
C ALA A 68 9.04 4.98 -0.02
N THR A 69 8.71 4.74 1.26
CA THR A 69 7.60 3.87 1.64
C THR A 69 6.27 4.60 1.70
N PHE A 70 5.24 3.93 1.19
CA PHE A 70 3.84 4.34 1.37
C PHE A 70 3.25 3.87 2.71
N VAL A 71 3.92 2.93 3.38
CA VAL A 71 3.41 2.27 4.59
C VAL A 71 3.43 3.23 5.77
N THR A 72 2.35 3.18 6.58
CA THR A 72 2.24 3.94 7.82
C THR A 72 3.35 3.55 8.81
N THR A 73 4.04 4.55 9.32
CA THR A 73 5.16 4.39 10.27
C THR A 73 4.89 5.03 11.64
N TRP A 74 3.69 5.55 11.84
CA TRP A 74 3.27 6.15 13.11
C TRP A 74 1.78 5.93 13.37
N MET A 75 1.46 5.55 14.59
CA MET A 75 0.11 5.51 15.15
C MET A 75 0.12 6.09 16.56
N GLU A 76 -1.05 6.49 17.07
CA GLU A 76 -1.21 6.94 18.45
C GLU A 76 -0.85 5.83 19.44
N PRO A 77 -0.30 6.17 20.64
CA PRO A 77 0.06 5.17 21.65
C PRO A 77 -1.09 4.22 22.04
N GLN A 78 -2.34 4.72 22.06
CA GLN A 78 -3.52 3.92 22.36
C GLN A 78 -3.76 2.80 21.34
N ALA A 79 -3.46 3.06 20.06
CA ALA A 79 -3.53 2.05 19.02
C ALA A 79 -2.51 0.93 19.26
N GLY A 80 -1.28 1.29 19.63
CA GLY A 80 -0.22 0.33 19.96
C GLY A 80 -0.58 -0.55 21.16
N ILE A 81 -1.15 0.04 22.22
CA ILE A 81 -1.63 -0.70 23.38
C ILE A 81 -2.74 -1.67 22.97
N LEU A 82 -3.74 -1.20 22.23
CA LEU A 82 -4.85 -2.02 21.76
C LEU A 82 -4.38 -3.17 20.84
N MET A 83 -3.41 -2.92 19.98
CA MET A 83 -2.82 -3.97 19.13
C MET A 83 -2.14 -5.05 19.97
N ALA A 84 -1.34 -4.66 20.97
CA ALA A 84 -0.69 -5.61 21.87
C ALA A 84 -1.71 -6.44 22.71
N GLU A 85 -2.85 -5.86 23.08
CA GLU A 85 -3.95 -6.60 23.72
C GLU A 85 -4.64 -7.59 22.78
N CYS A 86 -4.42 -7.47 21.47
CA CYS A 86 -5.05 -8.26 20.42
C CYS A 86 -4.07 -9.16 19.64
N ASP A 87 -2.81 -9.29 20.09
CA ASP A 87 -1.80 -10.12 19.41
C ASP A 87 -2.18 -11.61 19.36
N ASP A 88 -3.05 -12.07 20.27
CA ASP A 88 -3.60 -13.42 20.33
C ASP A 88 -4.79 -13.66 19.37
N LYS A 89 -5.31 -12.63 18.71
CA LYS A 89 -6.53 -12.75 17.86
C LYS A 89 -6.18 -13.28 16.48
N ASN A 90 -6.76 -14.44 16.14
CA ASN A 90 -6.67 -15.05 14.82
C ASN A 90 -7.96 -14.84 14.03
N MET A 91 -7.89 -14.22 12.87
CA MET A 91 -9.07 -13.84 12.07
C MET A 91 -9.89 -15.03 11.55
N ILE A 92 -9.32 -16.23 11.46
CA ILE A 92 -10.08 -17.40 11.02
C ILE A 92 -10.95 -17.97 12.16
N ASP A 93 -10.57 -17.78 13.42
CA ASP A 93 -11.25 -18.34 14.58
C ASP A 93 -12.44 -17.47 14.99
N LYS A 94 -13.42 -17.33 14.09
CA LYS A 94 -14.57 -16.42 14.26
C LYS A 94 -15.50 -16.85 15.40
N ASP A 95 -15.49 -18.12 15.75
CA ASP A 95 -16.28 -18.63 16.89
C ASP A 95 -15.64 -18.25 18.23
N GLU A 96 -14.33 -18.33 18.33
CA GLU A 96 -13.58 -17.89 19.51
C GLU A 96 -13.53 -16.36 19.61
N TYR A 97 -13.35 -15.66 18.47
CA TYR A 97 -13.23 -14.20 18.40
C TYR A 97 -14.39 -13.52 17.63
N PRO A 98 -15.67 -13.75 18.00
CA PRO A 98 -16.82 -13.22 17.23
C PRO A 98 -16.85 -11.69 17.19
N ARG A 99 -16.26 -11.02 18.20
CA ARG A 99 -16.18 -9.55 18.20
C ARG A 99 -15.15 -9.03 17.22
N THR A 100 -14.01 -9.67 17.09
CA THR A 100 -13.00 -9.31 16.09
C THR A 100 -13.54 -9.51 14.67
N ALA A 101 -14.26 -10.62 14.43
CA ALA A 101 -14.96 -10.86 13.18
C ALA A 101 -16.04 -9.80 12.88
N GLU A 102 -16.77 -9.36 13.90
CA GLU A 102 -17.75 -8.27 13.77
C GLU A 102 -17.07 -6.92 13.46
N LEU A 103 -15.90 -6.63 14.04
CA LEU A 103 -15.14 -5.42 13.70
C LEU A 103 -14.67 -5.45 12.24
N GLU A 104 -14.23 -6.61 11.71
CA GLU A 104 -13.92 -6.77 10.29
C GLU A 104 -15.14 -6.41 9.43
N ARG A 105 -16.31 -6.98 9.72
CA ARG A 105 -17.55 -6.70 8.99
C ARG A 105 -17.92 -5.20 9.02
N ARG A 106 -17.74 -4.55 10.16
CA ARG A 106 -17.98 -3.09 10.28
C ARG A 106 -16.99 -2.27 9.43
N CYS A 107 -15.72 -2.64 9.42
CA CYS A 107 -14.74 -1.98 8.56
C CYS A 107 -15.12 -2.11 7.07
N VAL A 108 -15.54 -3.31 6.65
CA VAL A 108 -16.04 -3.54 5.28
C VAL A 108 -17.23 -2.64 4.97
N ALA A 109 -18.24 -2.57 5.86
CA ALA A 109 -19.41 -1.72 5.67
C ALA A 109 -19.06 -0.22 5.62
N MET A 110 -18.12 0.23 6.47
CA MET A 110 -17.64 1.61 6.47
C MET A 110 -16.91 1.98 5.17
N LEU A 111 -16.08 1.07 4.66
CA LEU A 111 -15.41 1.26 3.37
C LEU A 111 -16.39 1.21 2.20
N ALA A 112 -17.38 0.33 2.25
CA ALA A 112 -18.43 0.24 1.26
C ALA A 112 -19.26 1.54 1.17
N ASP A 113 -19.62 2.12 2.33
CA ASP A 113 -20.27 3.42 2.41
C ASP A 113 -19.37 4.54 1.87
N LEU A 114 -18.08 4.52 2.26
CA LEU A 114 -17.08 5.49 1.81
C LEU A 114 -16.90 5.47 0.28
N TRP A 115 -17.01 4.32 -0.35
CA TRP A 115 -16.86 4.10 -1.80
C TRP A 115 -18.19 3.98 -2.54
N ASN A 116 -19.28 4.47 -1.94
CA ASN A 116 -20.60 4.56 -2.56
C ASN A 116 -21.13 3.22 -3.11
N ALA A 117 -20.91 2.13 -2.38
CA ALA A 117 -21.48 0.84 -2.75
C ALA A 117 -23.04 0.90 -2.76
N PRO A 118 -23.72 0.18 -3.66
CA PRO A 118 -25.18 0.21 -3.75
C PRO A 118 -25.90 -0.22 -2.45
N ASP A 119 -25.31 -1.17 -1.73
CA ASP A 119 -25.80 -1.66 -0.42
C ASP A 119 -24.64 -1.84 0.55
N PRO A 120 -24.18 -0.77 1.21
CA PRO A 120 -23.02 -0.83 2.09
C PRO A 120 -23.13 -1.83 3.23
N ALA A 121 -24.33 -2.04 3.75
CA ALA A 121 -24.56 -2.94 4.90
C ALA A 121 -24.39 -4.43 4.52
N ASN A 122 -24.64 -4.78 3.28
CA ASN A 122 -24.56 -6.13 2.74
C ASN A 122 -23.46 -6.32 1.68
N THR A 123 -22.58 -5.34 1.51
CA THR A 123 -21.41 -5.43 0.61
C THR A 123 -20.53 -6.58 1.00
N VAL A 124 -20.05 -7.31 0.02
CA VAL A 124 -19.12 -8.44 0.21
C VAL A 124 -17.70 -7.92 0.24
N GLY A 125 -16.96 -8.29 1.27
CA GLY A 125 -15.56 -7.88 1.43
C GLY A 125 -14.85 -8.62 2.55
N CYS A 126 -13.54 -8.47 2.61
CA CYS A 126 -12.72 -9.00 3.69
C CYS A 126 -11.47 -8.15 3.95
N SER A 127 -10.91 -8.32 5.14
CA SER A 127 -9.55 -7.93 5.43
C SER A 127 -8.56 -8.88 4.73
N THR A 128 -7.40 -8.35 4.40
CA THR A 128 -6.25 -9.06 3.86
C THR A 128 -4.99 -8.63 4.60
N THR A 129 -3.86 -9.27 4.36
CA THR A 129 -2.56 -8.87 4.94
C THR A 129 -1.97 -7.63 4.24
N GLY A 130 -2.59 -7.18 3.17
CA GLY A 130 -2.21 -6.01 2.38
C GLY A 130 -2.83 -6.04 0.99
N SER A 131 -2.63 -4.97 0.21
CA SER A 131 -3.22 -4.87 -1.14
C SER A 131 -2.75 -5.97 -2.08
N SER A 132 -1.55 -6.51 -1.95
CA SER A 132 -1.11 -7.62 -2.81
C SER A 132 -2.03 -8.83 -2.71
N GLU A 133 -2.44 -9.23 -1.50
CA GLU A 133 -3.45 -10.28 -1.31
C GLU A 133 -4.82 -9.84 -1.85
N ALA A 134 -5.21 -8.60 -1.59
CA ALA A 134 -6.48 -8.06 -2.08
C ALA A 134 -6.57 -8.07 -3.62
N CYS A 135 -5.50 -7.68 -4.32
CA CYS A 135 -5.38 -7.74 -5.77
C CYS A 135 -5.46 -9.20 -6.29
N MET A 136 -4.79 -10.15 -5.60
CA MET A 136 -4.89 -11.59 -5.95
C MET A 136 -6.33 -12.08 -5.87
N LEU A 137 -7.05 -11.75 -4.78
CA LEU A 137 -8.45 -12.14 -4.61
C LEU A 137 -9.35 -11.51 -5.67
N ALA A 138 -9.16 -10.23 -5.97
CA ALA A 138 -9.91 -9.53 -7.02
C ALA A 138 -9.67 -10.14 -8.40
N GLY A 139 -8.41 -10.37 -8.76
CA GLY A 139 -8.05 -11.01 -10.02
C GLY A 139 -8.61 -12.43 -10.16
N MET A 140 -8.59 -13.21 -9.07
CA MET A 140 -9.20 -14.56 -9.03
C MET A 140 -10.72 -14.47 -9.28
N ALA A 141 -11.41 -13.51 -8.66
CA ALA A 141 -12.84 -13.31 -8.87
C ALA A 141 -13.14 -12.94 -10.33
N LEU A 142 -12.37 -12.01 -10.92
CA LEU A 142 -12.50 -11.66 -12.35
C LEU A 142 -12.30 -12.88 -13.24
N LYS A 143 -11.24 -13.67 -13.02
CA LYS A 143 -10.95 -14.88 -13.80
C LYS A 143 -12.06 -15.91 -13.68
N ARG A 144 -12.57 -16.18 -12.48
CA ARG A 144 -13.65 -17.16 -12.26
C ARG A 144 -14.95 -16.73 -12.90
N ARG A 145 -15.33 -15.45 -12.80
CA ARG A 145 -16.51 -14.92 -13.52
C ARG A 145 -16.36 -15.07 -15.02
N TRP A 146 -15.19 -14.76 -15.59
CA TRP A 146 -14.93 -14.97 -17.00
C TRP A 146 -15.05 -16.46 -17.39
N MET A 147 -14.48 -17.38 -16.60
CA MET A 147 -14.59 -18.83 -16.83
C MET A 147 -16.04 -19.30 -16.81
N GLN A 148 -16.85 -18.84 -15.87
CA GLN A 148 -18.28 -19.18 -15.78
C GLN A 148 -19.05 -18.68 -17.01
N ARG A 149 -18.80 -17.45 -17.47
CA ARG A 149 -19.43 -16.88 -18.68
C ARG A 149 -18.99 -17.57 -19.98
N ASN A 150 -17.80 -18.16 -19.99
CA ASN A 150 -17.21 -18.83 -21.15
C ASN A 150 -17.08 -20.35 -20.95
N ALA A 151 -17.96 -20.97 -20.17
CA ALA A 151 -17.87 -22.39 -19.81
C ALA A 151 -17.80 -23.32 -21.04
N ASP A 152 -18.54 -22.98 -22.12
CA ASP A 152 -18.57 -23.73 -23.37
C ASP A 152 -17.22 -23.64 -24.15
N ARG A 153 -16.43 -22.63 -23.92
CA ARG A 153 -15.14 -22.38 -24.58
C ARG A 153 -13.93 -22.78 -23.74
N TYR A 154 -14.11 -22.82 -22.42
CA TYR A 154 -13.05 -23.18 -21.46
C TYR A 154 -13.21 -24.66 -21.03
N PRO A 155 -12.12 -25.49 -20.97
CA PRO A 155 -10.72 -25.12 -20.99
C PRO A 155 -10.00 -25.17 -22.35
N GLY A 156 -10.69 -25.24 -23.46
CA GLY A 156 -10.11 -25.78 -24.70
C GLY A 156 -9.28 -24.84 -25.56
N ALA A 157 -9.38 -23.51 -25.54
CA ALA A 157 -8.76 -22.70 -26.58
C ALA A 157 -8.32 -21.28 -26.18
N ALA A 158 -8.76 -20.73 -25.06
CA ALA A 158 -8.55 -19.31 -24.82
C ALA A 158 -7.75 -19.08 -23.54
N ARG A 159 -6.59 -18.45 -23.69
CA ARG A 159 -5.83 -17.93 -22.54
C ARG A 159 -6.51 -16.62 -22.09
N PRO A 160 -6.97 -16.54 -20.83
CA PRO A 160 -7.54 -15.30 -20.32
C PRO A 160 -6.46 -14.19 -20.26
N ASN A 161 -6.87 -12.95 -20.52
CA ASN A 161 -5.98 -11.80 -20.43
C ASN A 161 -6.52 -10.73 -19.48
N LEU A 162 -5.61 -9.91 -18.93
CA LEU A 162 -5.91 -8.79 -18.06
C LEU A 162 -5.24 -7.53 -18.60
N ILE A 163 -6.03 -6.47 -18.78
CA ILE A 163 -5.56 -5.19 -19.28
C ILE A 163 -5.17 -4.29 -18.11
N MET A 164 -4.04 -3.61 -18.20
CA MET A 164 -3.55 -2.70 -17.16
C MET A 164 -2.52 -1.71 -17.73
N GLY A 165 -2.29 -0.59 -17.08
CA GLY A 165 -1.20 0.31 -17.42
C GLY A 165 0.17 -0.32 -17.14
N ILE A 166 1.20 0.03 -17.88
CA ILE A 166 2.58 -0.44 -17.63
C ILE A 166 3.13 0.06 -16.27
N ASN A 167 2.49 1.07 -15.68
CA ASN A 167 2.76 1.59 -14.35
C ASN A 167 2.18 0.74 -13.20
N VAL A 168 1.69 -0.44 -13.49
CA VAL A 168 1.08 -1.33 -12.51
C VAL A 168 2.09 -1.78 -11.45
N GLN A 169 1.59 -2.04 -10.24
CA GLN A 169 2.43 -2.60 -9.18
C GLN A 169 2.68 -4.10 -9.43
N VAL A 170 3.87 -4.59 -9.11
CA VAL A 170 4.33 -5.97 -9.38
C VAL A 170 3.37 -7.08 -8.89
N CYS A 171 2.48 -6.80 -7.93
CA CYS A 171 1.49 -7.77 -7.49
C CYS A 171 0.56 -8.24 -8.62
N TRP A 172 0.27 -7.38 -9.61
CA TRP A 172 -0.54 -7.73 -10.77
C TRP A 172 0.22 -8.60 -11.77
N GLU A 173 1.51 -8.35 -11.96
CA GLU A 173 2.38 -9.23 -12.76
C GLU A 173 2.50 -10.61 -12.10
N LYS A 174 2.67 -10.65 -10.77
CA LYS A 174 2.63 -11.90 -9.99
C LYS A 174 1.29 -12.61 -10.15
N PHE A 175 0.16 -11.88 -10.08
CA PHE A 175 -1.16 -12.46 -10.33
C PHE A 175 -1.20 -13.13 -11.71
N CYS A 176 -0.81 -12.40 -12.75
CA CYS A 176 -0.82 -12.91 -14.11
C CYS A 176 0.04 -14.17 -14.26
N ASN A 177 1.23 -14.16 -13.68
CA ASN A 177 2.14 -15.32 -13.69
C ASN A 177 1.57 -16.51 -12.92
N PHE A 178 1.13 -16.32 -11.67
CA PHE A 178 0.70 -17.41 -10.79
C PHE A 178 -0.61 -18.06 -11.25
N TRP A 179 -1.50 -17.29 -11.88
CA TRP A 179 -2.80 -17.76 -12.33
C TRP A 179 -2.90 -17.93 -13.84
N GLU A 180 -1.77 -17.94 -14.57
CA GLU A 180 -1.74 -18.19 -16.03
C GLU A 180 -2.67 -17.26 -16.80
N VAL A 181 -2.67 -15.98 -16.45
CA VAL A 181 -3.35 -14.89 -17.15
C VAL A 181 -2.34 -14.14 -18.01
N GLU A 182 -2.68 -13.81 -19.25
CA GLU A 182 -1.84 -13.00 -20.12
C GLU A 182 -1.93 -11.53 -19.71
N PRO A 183 -0.84 -10.88 -19.29
CA PRO A 183 -0.85 -9.43 -19.06
C PRO A 183 -0.84 -8.70 -20.41
N ARG A 184 -1.69 -7.70 -20.57
CA ARG A 184 -1.67 -6.75 -21.68
C ARG A 184 -1.50 -5.35 -21.15
N PHE A 185 -0.38 -4.73 -21.47
CA PHE A 185 -0.03 -3.43 -20.93
C PHE A 185 -0.38 -2.31 -21.90
N VAL A 186 -1.03 -1.26 -21.36
CA VAL A 186 -1.15 0.03 -22.01
C VAL A 186 0.16 0.79 -21.78
N PRO A 187 0.88 1.17 -22.85
CA PRO A 187 2.18 1.81 -22.70
C PRO A 187 2.07 3.25 -22.18
N MET A 188 3.14 3.76 -21.58
CA MET A 188 3.31 5.20 -21.38
C MET A 188 3.59 5.88 -22.74
N GLU A 189 3.17 7.14 -22.88
CA GLU A 189 3.36 7.91 -24.11
C GLU A 189 3.53 9.40 -23.81
N GLY A 190 4.62 10.00 -24.30
CA GLY A 190 4.93 11.40 -24.02
C GLY A 190 5.00 11.69 -22.53
N ASP A 191 4.18 12.62 -22.07
CA ASP A 191 4.06 13.00 -20.64
C ASP A 191 2.91 12.29 -19.94
N ARG A 192 2.27 11.29 -20.56
CA ARG A 192 1.27 10.43 -19.95
C ARG A 192 1.95 9.20 -19.36
N TYR A 193 1.98 9.12 -18.04
CA TYR A 193 2.65 8.07 -17.27
C TYR A 193 1.68 7.02 -16.69
N HIS A 194 0.43 7.03 -17.09
CA HIS A 194 -0.65 6.18 -16.61
C HIS A 194 -1.46 5.61 -17.78
N LEU A 195 -2.41 4.71 -17.49
CA LEU A 195 -3.30 4.07 -18.43
C LEU A 195 -4.09 5.10 -19.25
N ASP A 196 -4.16 4.90 -20.56
CA ASP A 196 -5.10 5.57 -21.46
C ASP A 196 -6.37 4.74 -21.59
N ALA A 197 -7.52 5.38 -21.39
CA ALA A 197 -8.80 4.72 -21.35
C ALA A 197 -9.18 4.05 -22.69
N GLN A 198 -8.96 4.75 -23.81
CA GLN A 198 -9.29 4.22 -25.14
C GLN A 198 -8.32 3.11 -25.54
N ALA A 199 -7.04 3.30 -25.31
CA ALA A 199 -6.04 2.27 -25.59
C ALA A 199 -6.29 0.99 -24.77
N ALA A 200 -6.75 1.12 -23.53
CA ALA A 200 -7.15 -0.02 -22.72
C ALA A 200 -8.35 -0.76 -23.31
N ALA A 201 -9.37 -0.03 -23.76
CA ALA A 201 -10.55 -0.62 -24.39
C ALA A 201 -10.21 -1.30 -25.73
N ASP A 202 -9.27 -0.75 -26.51
CA ASP A 202 -8.83 -1.31 -27.79
C ASP A 202 -8.03 -2.60 -27.64
N LEU A 203 -7.40 -2.84 -26.48
CA LEU A 203 -6.71 -4.10 -26.16
C LEU A 203 -7.65 -5.21 -25.68
N CYS A 204 -8.91 -4.91 -25.37
CA CYS A 204 -9.87 -5.87 -24.88
C CYS A 204 -10.40 -6.78 -25.99
N ASP A 205 -10.55 -8.06 -25.67
CA ASP A 205 -11.20 -9.07 -26.53
C ASP A 205 -12.12 -9.99 -25.70
N GLU A 206 -12.67 -11.03 -26.32
CA GLU A 206 -13.54 -12.00 -25.63
C GLU A 206 -12.83 -12.83 -24.54
N ASN A 207 -11.51 -12.77 -24.47
CA ASN A 207 -10.70 -13.44 -23.45
C ASN A 207 -10.29 -12.51 -22.31
N THR A 208 -10.69 -11.25 -22.37
CA THR A 208 -10.39 -10.28 -21.33
C THR A 208 -11.22 -10.54 -20.07
N ILE A 209 -10.54 -10.79 -18.96
CA ILE A 209 -11.20 -11.02 -17.66
C ILE A 209 -11.58 -9.72 -16.96
N GLY A 210 -10.90 -8.62 -17.28
CA GLY A 210 -11.13 -7.29 -16.72
C GLY A 210 -10.05 -6.30 -17.10
N VAL A 211 -10.23 -5.05 -16.67
CA VAL A 211 -9.24 -3.99 -16.69
C VAL A 211 -8.92 -3.55 -15.26
N VAL A 212 -7.65 -3.37 -14.95
CA VAL A 212 -7.21 -2.79 -13.68
C VAL A 212 -6.95 -1.30 -13.89
N ALA A 213 -7.63 -0.47 -13.11
CA ALA A 213 -7.37 0.96 -13.03
C ALA A 213 -6.75 1.31 -11.69
N ILE A 214 -5.65 2.06 -11.67
CA ILE A 214 -4.90 2.41 -10.47
C ILE A 214 -5.36 3.78 -9.96
N LEU A 215 -5.84 3.84 -8.72
CA LEU A 215 -6.10 5.10 -8.05
C LEU A 215 -4.90 5.45 -7.15
N GLY A 216 -3.92 6.09 -7.75
CA GLY A 216 -2.67 6.47 -7.11
C GLY A 216 -1.48 5.58 -7.48
N SER A 217 -0.86 5.91 -8.60
CA SER A 217 0.31 5.21 -9.15
C SER A 217 1.48 5.18 -8.17
N THR A 218 2.14 4.03 -8.08
CA THR A 218 3.36 3.87 -7.29
C THR A 218 4.52 4.70 -7.86
N PHE A 219 4.51 4.96 -9.17
CA PHE A 219 5.60 5.65 -9.85
C PHE A 219 5.60 7.16 -9.58
N ASP A 220 4.44 7.78 -9.57
CA ASP A 220 4.35 9.25 -9.57
C ASP A 220 3.20 9.85 -8.73
N GLY A 221 2.30 8.99 -8.23
CA GLY A 221 1.15 9.40 -7.41
C GLY A 221 -0.11 9.75 -8.19
N SER A 222 -0.09 9.69 -9.54
CA SER A 222 -1.23 10.07 -10.38
C SER A 222 -2.41 9.10 -10.26
N TYR A 223 -3.63 9.62 -10.49
CA TYR A 223 -4.86 8.83 -10.61
C TYR A 223 -5.12 8.46 -12.07
N GLU A 224 -5.50 7.21 -12.32
CA GLU A 224 -5.97 6.80 -13.62
C GLU A 224 -7.43 7.19 -13.86
N PRO A 225 -7.82 7.47 -15.12
CA PRO A 225 -9.14 8.04 -15.47
C PRO A 225 -10.23 6.95 -15.45
N VAL A 226 -10.65 6.49 -14.26
CA VAL A 226 -11.59 5.36 -14.07
C VAL A 226 -12.93 5.61 -14.77
N ALA A 227 -13.46 6.84 -14.70
CA ALA A 227 -14.74 7.17 -15.34
C ALA A 227 -14.64 7.10 -16.86
N ASP A 228 -13.57 7.64 -17.46
CA ASP A 228 -13.35 7.61 -18.91
C ASP A 228 -13.11 6.17 -19.38
N LEU A 229 -12.39 5.37 -18.60
CA LEU A 229 -12.21 3.94 -18.86
C LEU A 229 -13.55 3.20 -18.89
N CYS A 230 -14.42 3.43 -17.91
CA CYS A 230 -15.75 2.82 -17.89
C CYS A 230 -16.56 3.24 -19.13
N ALA A 231 -16.52 4.51 -19.51
CA ALA A 231 -17.22 5.01 -20.71
C ALA A 231 -16.66 4.38 -22.01
N ALA A 232 -15.35 4.22 -22.13
CA ALA A 232 -14.72 3.56 -23.29
C ALA A 232 -15.12 2.08 -23.38
N LEU A 233 -15.21 1.38 -22.24
CA LEU A 233 -15.67 -0.01 -22.16
C LEU A 233 -17.18 -0.14 -22.41
N ASP A 234 -18.01 0.86 -22.05
CA ASP A 234 -19.44 0.90 -22.41
C ASP A 234 -19.59 1.01 -23.93
N ALA A 235 -18.84 1.89 -24.58
CA ALA A 235 -18.82 2.02 -26.04
C ALA A 235 -18.29 0.74 -26.74
N LEU A 236 -17.32 0.05 -26.14
CA LEU A 236 -16.86 -1.26 -26.63
C LEU A 236 -17.99 -2.29 -26.59
N GLN A 237 -18.69 -2.39 -25.47
CA GLN A 237 -19.80 -3.33 -25.30
C GLN A 237 -20.94 -3.06 -26.27
N GLU A 238 -21.32 -1.80 -26.47
CA GLU A 238 -22.35 -1.41 -27.46
C GLU A 238 -21.98 -1.84 -28.89
N ARG A 239 -20.68 -1.71 -29.24
CA ARG A 239 -20.20 -2.04 -30.60
C ARG A 239 -19.98 -3.52 -30.82
N THR A 240 -19.51 -4.26 -29.81
CA THR A 240 -19.03 -5.64 -29.97
C THR A 240 -19.80 -6.69 -29.16
N GLY A 241 -20.57 -6.27 -28.15
CA GLY A 241 -21.19 -7.16 -27.17
C GLY A 241 -20.22 -7.67 -26.07
N ILE A 242 -18.94 -7.29 -26.11
CA ILE A 242 -17.94 -7.71 -25.13
C ILE A 242 -18.11 -6.90 -23.82
N ASP A 243 -18.50 -7.57 -22.75
CA ASP A 243 -18.67 -6.97 -21.42
C ASP A 243 -17.42 -7.21 -20.55
N VAL A 244 -16.67 -6.14 -20.26
CA VAL A 244 -15.43 -6.17 -19.49
C VAL A 244 -15.60 -5.39 -18.18
N PRO A 245 -15.44 -6.04 -17.01
CA PRO A 245 -15.50 -5.36 -15.72
C PRO A 245 -14.21 -4.60 -15.41
N VAL A 246 -14.29 -3.63 -14.50
CA VAL A 246 -13.16 -2.86 -13.98
C VAL A 246 -12.90 -3.25 -12.52
N HIS A 247 -11.63 -3.45 -12.18
CA HIS A 247 -11.15 -3.45 -10.81
C HIS A 247 -10.38 -2.16 -10.55
N VAL A 248 -10.69 -1.49 -9.44
CA VAL A 248 -9.94 -0.30 -9.03
C VAL A 248 -8.92 -0.68 -7.95
N ASP A 249 -7.65 -0.62 -8.33
CA ASP A 249 -6.55 -0.72 -7.36
C ASP A 249 -6.37 0.61 -6.64
N GLY A 250 -7.12 0.79 -5.58
CA GLY A 250 -7.06 1.93 -4.68
C GLY A 250 -6.10 1.74 -3.51
N ALA A 251 -5.03 0.95 -3.69
CA ALA A 251 -4.08 0.63 -2.62
C ALA A 251 -3.64 1.86 -1.82
N SER A 252 -3.46 2.99 -2.49
CA SER A 252 -3.14 4.27 -1.88
C SER A 252 -4.33 5.24 -1.94
N GLY A 253 -4.86 5.50 -3.13
CA GLY A 253 -5.89 6.52 -3.38
C GLY A 253 -7.25 6.19 -2.78
N GLY A 254 -7.58 4.93 -2.53
CA GLY A 254 -8.84 4.52 -1.90
C GLY A 254 -9.08 5.10 -0.50
N MET A 255 -8.02 5.62 0.15
CA MET A 255 -8.09 6.30 1.45
C MET A 255 -7.65 7.78 1.38
N ILE A 256 -7.55 8.34 0.18
CA ILE A 256 -7.29 9.77 -0.07
C ILE A 256 -8.46 10.41 -0.83
N ALA A 257 -8.77 9.91 -2.02
CA ALA A 257 -9.78 10.49 -2.91
C ALA A 257 -11.15 10.68 -2.24
N PRO A 258 -11.68 9.73 -1.44
CA PRO A 258 -12.99 9.93 -0.79
C PRO A 258 -13.07 11.11 0.17
N PHE A 259 -11.93 11.60 0.63
CA PHE A 259 -11.87 12.70 1.60
C PHE A 259 -11.47 14.03 0.99
N LEU A 260 -10.66 14.02 -0.07
CA LEU A 260 -10.08 15.23 -0.65
C LEU A 260 -10.57 15.54 -2.07
N ASP A 261 -11.08 14.53 -2.78
CA ASP A 261 -11.48 14.64 -4.19
C ASP A 261 -12.90 14.06 -4.36
N GLU A 262 -13.86 14.52 -3.54
CA GLU A 262 -15.21 13.98 -3.43
C GLU A 262 -16.00 14.00 -4.76
N ASP A 263 -15.70 14.99 -5.62
CA ASP A 263 -16.30 15.12 -6.94
C ASP A 263 -15.74 14.13 -7.96
N LEU A 264 -14.58 13.50 -7.69
CA LEU A 264 -13.98 12.50 -8.57
C LEU A 264 -14.80 11.22 -8.55
N VAL A 265 -15.29 10.81 -9.72
CA VAL A 265 -16.09 9.57 -9.88
C VAL A 265 -15.15 8.44 -10.31
N TRP A 266 -14.84 7.53 -9.38
CA TRP A 266 -13.90 6.41 -9.59
C TRP A 266 -14.34 5.10 -8.95
N ASP A 267 -15.37 5.15 -8.10
CA ASP A 267 -15.78 4.10 -7.18
C ASP A 267 -17.05 3.35 -7.66
N PHE A 268 -17.77 2.73 -6.73
CA PHE A 268 -18.98 1.98 -7.05
C PHE A 268 -20.13 2.83 -7.58
N ARG A 269 -20.01 4.15 -7.70
CA ARG A 269 -20.93 4.95 -8.53
C ARG A 269 -20.88 4.56 -10.01
N LEU A 270 -19.76 4.00 -10.46
CA LEU A 270 -19.61 3.47 -11.83
C LEU A 270 -20.04 1.99 -11.87
N PRO A 271 -21.08 1.62 -12.64
CA PRO A 271 -21.60 0.25 -12.67
C PRO A 271 -20.58 -0.83 -13.08
N ARG A 272 -19.57 -0.48 -13.91
CA ARG A 272 -18.51 -1.40 -14.34
C ARG A 272 -17.48 -1.71 -13.26
N VAL A 273 -17.36 -0.88 -12.24
CA VAL A 273 -16.45 -1.16 -11.13
C VAL A 273 -17.00 -2.34 -10.34
N ALA A 274 -16.42 -3.52 -10.57
CA ALA A 274 -16.82 -4.77 -9.94
C ALA A 274 -16.22 -4.97 -8.56
N SER A 275 -15.00 -4.45 -8.34
CA SER A 275 -14.29 -4.57 -7.07
C SER A 275 -13.29 -3.44 -6.87
N ILE A 276 -13.00 -3.16 -5.61
CA ILE A 276 -12.04 -2.14 -5.17
C ILE A 276 -11.19 -2.73 -4.05
N ASN A 277 -9.89 -2.46 -4.05
CA ASN A 277 -9.03 -2.74 -2.90
C ASN A 277 -8.40 -1.47 -2.33
N THR A 278 -7.95 -1.54 -1.08
CA THR A 278 -7.07 -0.53 -0.48
C THR A 278 -6.12 -1.16 0.53
N SER A 279 -4.98 -0.49 0.78
CA SER A 279 -4.09 -0.82 1.89
C SER A 279 -4.47 -0.02 3.13
N GLY A 280 -5.01 -0.70 4.15
CA GLY A 280 -5.23 -0.08 5.46
C GLY A 280 -3.91 0.41 6.08
N HIS A 281 -2.82 -0.26 5.76
CA HIS A 281 -1.49 0.07 6.27
C HIS A 281 -0.73 1.15 5.48
N LYS A 282 -1.36 1.77 4.46
CA LYS A 282 -0.86 2.98 3.79
C LYS A 282 -1.60 4.20 4.33
N TYR A 283 -2.41 4.83 3.50
CA TYR A 283 -3.22 5.99 3.91
C TYR A 283 -4.47 5.62 4.74
N GLY A 284 -4.70 4.32 5.00
CA GLY A 284 -5.62 3.88 6.05
C GLY A 284 -5.09 4.08 7.47
N LEU A 285 -3.83 4.51 7.62
CA LEU A 285 -3.19 4.97 8.84
C LEU A 285 -3.02 3.90 9.93
N VAL A 286 -2.83 2.64 9.51
CA VAL A 286 -2.54 1.49 10.39
C VAL A 286 -1.15 0.95 10.11
N TYR A 287 -0.46 0.42 11.11
CA TYR A 287 0.82 -0.27 10.92
C TYR A 287 0.72 -1.44 9.95
N PRO A 288 1.85 -1.90 9.34
CA PRO A 288 1.86 -2.97 8.35
C PRO A 288 1.05 -4.20 8.74
N GLY A 289 0.37 -4.81 7.76
CA GLY A 289 -0.33 -6.09 7.92
C GLY A 289 -1.84 -6.04 7.70
N VAL A 290 -2.40 -4.99 7.11
CA VAL A 290 -3.83 -4.92 6.76
C VAL A 290 -4.06 -4.28 5.39
N GLY A 291 -4.94 -4.90 4.63
CA GLY A 291 -5.55 -4.40 3.41
C GLY A 291 -7.02 -4.82 3.36
N TRP A 292 -7.73 -4.34 2.38
CA TRP A 292 -9.15 -4.56 2.21
C TRP A 292 -9.47 -4.84 0.76
N ALA A 293 -10.32 -5.83 0.51
CA ALA A 293 -10.92 -6.12 -0.79
C ALA A 293 -12.44 -6.11 -0.66
N LEU A 294 -13.12 -5.35 -1.51
CA LEU A 294 -14.57 -5.23 -1.55
C LEU A 294 -15.07 -5.49 -2.98
N TRP A 295 -16.18 -6.18 -3.08
CA TRP A 295 -16.91 -6.42 -4.32
C TRP A 295 -18.24 -5.68 -4.29
N ARG A 296 -18.64 -5.15 -5.44
CA ARG A 296 -19.89 -4.40 -5.61
C ARG A 296 -21.10 -5.12 -5.02
N ASP A 297 -21.19 -6.41 -5.30
CA ASP A 297 -22.31 -7.29 -4.98
C ASP A 297 -21.81 -8.76 -4.91
N LYS A 298 -22.73 -9.68 -4.62
CA LYS A 298 -22.44 -11.12 -4.56
C LYS A 298 -22.12 -11.73 -5.91
N GLU A 299 -22.65 -11.17 -6.98
CA GLU A 299 -22.39 -11.64 -8.34
C GLU A 299 -20.95 -11.31 -8.78
N ALA A 300 -20.35 -10.27 -8.20
CA ALA A 300 -18.98 -9.90 -8.47
C ALA A 300 -17.95 -10.85 -7.78
N LEU A 301 -18.34 -11.58 -6.72
CA LEU A 301 -17.54 -12.59 -6.06
C LEU A 301 -18.15 -13.98 -6.26
N PRO A 302 -17.63 -14.84 -7.14
CA PRO A 302 -18.13 -16.20 -7.36
C PRO A 302 -18.17 -17.03 -6.07
N GLU A 303 -19.31 -17.67 -5.81
CA GLU A 303 -19.53 -18.46 -4.58
C GLU A 303 -18.52 -19.60 -4.41
N GLU A 304 -18.02 -20.17 -5.50
CA GLU A 304 -17.01 -21.22 -5.51
C GLU A 304 -15.64 -20.80 -4.91
N LEU A 305 -15.39 -19.49 -4.77
CA LEU A 305 -14.21 -18.94 -4.10
C LEU A 305 -14.42 -18.80 -2.58
N VAL A 306 -15.65 -18.97 -2.09
CA VAL A 306 -15.97 -18.85 -0.67
C VAL A 306 -15.95 -20.25 -0.05
N PHE A 307 -14.87 -20.56 0.66
CA PHE A 307 -14.72 -21.83 1.35
C PHE A 307 -15.44 -21.81 2.69
N ARG A 308 -16.07 -22.92 3.06
CA ARG A 308 -16.73 -23.08 4.36
C ARG A 308 -15.96 -24.07 5.19
N VAL A 309 -15.56 -23.68 6.39
CA VAL A 309 -14.89 -24.52 7.36
C VAL A 309 -15.78 -24.70 8.59
N ASN A 310 -15.87 -25.92 9.13
CA ASN A 310 -16.75 -26.25 10.26
C ASN A 310 -16.02 -26.93 11.43
N TYR A 311 -14.73 -27.23 11.28
CA TYR A 311 -13.95 -27.93 12.31
C TYR A 311 -13.39 -27.00 13.40
N LEU A 312 -13.62 -25.70 13.28
CA LEU A 312 -13.27 -24.70 14.29
C LEU A 312 -14.48 -24.25 15.15
N GLY A 313 -15.61 -24.99 15.09
CA GLY A 313 -16.77 -24.75 15.96
C GLY A 313 -17.98 -24.08 15.31
N GLY A 314 -17.99 -23.79 14.01
CA GLY A 314 -19.12 -23.17 13.30
C GLY A 314 -18.98 -23.22 11.79
N ASP A 315 -20.00 -22.78 11.04
CA ASP A 315 -19.92 -22.58 9.59
C ASP A 315 -19.28 -21.23 9.30
N MET A 316 -17.99 -21.26 8.93
CA MET A 316 -17.18 -20.05 8.73
C MET A 316 -16.83 -19.86 7.26
N PRO A 317 -17.53 -18.95 6.55
CA PRO A 317 -17.13 -18.60 5.19
C PRO A 317 -15.82 -17.81 5.21
N THR A 318 -14.88 -18.22 4.37
CA THR A 318 -13.60 -17.53 4.15
C THR A 318 -13.22 -17.58 2.68
N PHE A 319 -12.67 -16.50 2.16
CA PHE A 319 -12.09 -16.42 0.81
C PHE A 319 -10.72 -15.71 0.80
N ALA A 320 -10.20 -15.34 1.98
CA ALA A 320 -8.82 -14.89 2.11
C ALA A 320 -7.84 -15.98 1.69
N LEU A 321 -6.71 -15.61 1.08
CA LEU A 321 -5.67 -16.56 0.69
C LEU A 321 -5.03 -17.22 1.91
N ASN A 322 -4.77 -16.42 2.95
CA ASN A 322 -4.18 -16.92 4.19
C ASN A 322 -5.28 -17.41 5.13
N PHE A 323 -5.10 -18.61 5.68
CA PHE A 323 -6.00 -19.17 6.67
C PHE A 323 -5.88 -18.42 8.01
N SER A 324 -4.78 -18.61 8.73
CA SER A 324 -4.49 -17.85 9.95
C SER A 324 -3.94 -16.47 9.62
N ARG A 325 -4.54 -15.44 10.19
CA ARG A 325 -4.17 -14.03 10.00
C ARG A 325 -4.28 -13.26 11.31
N PRO A 326 -3.41 -12.28 11.55
CA PRO A 326 -3.48 -11.48 12.77
C PRO A 326 -4.74 -10.61 12.79
N GLY A 327 -5.42 -10.55 13.94
CA GLY A 327 -6.60 -9.72 14.17
C GLY A 327 -6.27 -8.30 14.65
N ALA A 328 -5.09 -8.11 15.25
CA ALA A 328 -4.70 -6.83 15.85
C ALA A 328 -4.78 -5.66 14.85
N GLN A 329 -4.38 -5.86 13.60
CA GLN A 329 -4.41 -4.83 12.56
C GLN A 329 -5.85 -4.47 12.14
N VAL A 330 -6.76 -5.43 12.12
CA VAL A 330 -8.20 -5.19 11.86
C VAL A 330 -8.81 -4.35 12.98
N VAL A 331 -8.49 -4.69 14.23
CA VAL A 331 -8.90 -3.92 15.41
C VAL A 331 -8.34 -2.50 15.37
N ALA A 332 -7.07 -2.35 15.00
CA ALA A 332 -6.42 -1.05 14.83
C ALA A 332 -7.07 -0.21 13.71
N GLN A 333 -7.48 -0.85 12.60
CA GLN A 333 -8.19 -0.14 11.53
C GLN A 333 -9.56 0.38 12.01
N TYR A 334 -10.30 -0.45 12.71
CA TYR A 334 -11.57 -0.02 13.29
C TYR A 334 -11.40 1.11 14.32
N TYR A 335 -10.39 1.00 15.19
CA TYR A 335 -10.01 2.08 16.11
C TYR A 335 -9.75 3.39 15.35
N THR A 336 -8.95 3.33 14.29
CA THR A 336 -8.59 4.51 13.49
C THR A 336 -9.83 5.13 12.83
N PHE A 337 -10.75 4.32 12.30
CA PHE A 337 -12.02 4.79 11.76
C PHE A 337 -12.87 5.52 12.80
N LEU A 338 -13.00 4.98 14.00
CA LEU A 338 -13.73 5.62 15.09
C LEU A 338 -13.03 6.88 15.60
N ARG A 339 -11.70 6.83 15.73
CA ARG A 339 -10.90 7.92 16.29
C ARG A 339 -10.90 9.16 15.39
N LEU A 340 -10.79 8.96 14.09
CA LEU A 340 -10.68 10.05 13.13
C LEU A 340 -12.04 10.45 12.54
N GLY A 341 -12.90 9.48 12.21
CA GLY A 341 -14.07 9.75 11.40
C GLY A 341 -13.71 10.40 10.06
N ARG A 342 -14.70 10.87 9.30
CA ARG A 342 -14.49 11.52 8.01
C ARG A 342 -13.65 12.81 8.13
N ASP A 343 -13.96 13.66 9.11
CA ASP A 343 -13.27 14.94 9.28
C ASP A 343 -11.82 14.78 9.71
N GLY A 344 -11.53 13.83 10.60
CA GLY A 344 -10.16 13.52 11.02
C GLY A 344 -9.31 12.95 9.88
N TYR A 345 -9.87 12.02 9.09
CA TYR A 345 -9.19 11.54 7.89
C TYR A 345 -8.93 12.68 6.90
N ARG A 346 -9.93 13.50 6.59
CA ARG A 346 -9.76 14.69 5.73
C ARG A 346 -8.63 15.58 6.23
N ALA A 347 -8.60 15.88 7.51
CA ALA A 347 -7.58 16.76 8.09
C ALA A 347 -6.17 16.17 7.97
N VAL A 348 -5.99 14.86 8.26
CA VAL A 348 -4.68 14.18 8.17
C VAL A 348 -4.21 14.07 6.72
N GLN A 349 -5.11 13.69 5.80
CA GLN A 349 -4.76 13.55 4.38
C GLN A 349 -4.47 14.90 3.75
N GLN A 350 -5.24 15.94 4.09
CA GLN A 350 -4.99 17.32 3.62
C GLN A 350 -3.63 17.80 4.12
N ALA A 351 -3.31 17.61 5.39
CA ALA A 351 -2.00 18.00 5.91
C ALA A 351 -0.84 17.29 5.16
N SER A 352 -1.00 16.01 4.81
CA SER A 352 -0.02 15.28 4.01
C SER A 352 0.10 15.85 2.59
N ARG A 353 -1.04 16.21 1.95
CA ARG A 353 -1.08 16.81 0.61
C ARG A 353 -0.47 18.22 0.61
N ASP A 354 -0.74 19.02 1.64
CA ASP A 354 -0.16 20.37 1.78
C ASP A 354 1.37 20.32 1.93
N VAL A 355 1.89 19.34 2.68
CA VAL A 355 3.34 19.11 2.80
C VAL A 355 3.92 18.68 1.46
N ALA A 356 3.26 17.77 0.73
CA ALA A 356 3.72 17.26 -0.56
C ALA A 356 3.80 18.40 -1.60
N THR A 357 2.71 19.15 -1.78
CA THR A 357 2.63 20.24 -2.75
C THR A 357 3.59 21.38 -2.42
N GLY A 358 3.69 21.74 -1.13
CA GLY A 358 4.64 22.75 -0.67
C GLY A 358 6.10 22.33 -0.86
N LEU A 359 6.42 21.07 -0.61
CA LEU A 359 7.76 20.52 -0.80
C LEU A 359 8.12 20.43 -2.29
N ALA A 360 7.21 19.94 -3.13
CA ALA A 360 7.39 19.89 -4.59
C ALA A 360 7.69 21.27 -5.18
N ALA A 361 6.92 22.30 -4.81
CA ALA A 361 7.15 23.66 -5.26
C ALA A 361 8.52 24.22 -4.84
N ARG A 362 8.98 23.89 -3.63
CA ARG A 362 10.31 24.32 -3.14
C ARG A 362 11.44 23.63 -3.87
N ILE A 363 11.29 22.34 -4.19
CA ILE A 363 12.28 21.59 -4.97
C ILE A 363 12.38 22.18 -6.39
N GLU A 364 11.24 22.46 -7.03
CA GLU A 364 11.20 23.09 -8.35
C GLU A 364 11.90 24.48 -8.33
N ALA A 365 11.68 25.24 -7.26
CA ALA A 365 12.29 26.58 -7.09
C ALA A 365 13.82 26.57 -6.93
N LEU A 366 14.45 25.42 -6.62
CA LEU A 366 15.90 25.28 -6.61
C LEU A 366 16.51 25.42 -8.02
N GLY A 367 15.71 25.22 -9.08
CA GLY A 367 16.09 25.40 -10.47
C GLY A 367 16.81 24.20 -11.09
N ASP A 368 17.34 23.27 -10.30
CA ASP A 368 18.05 22.08 -10.75
C ASP A 368 17.11 20.90 -11.10
N PHE A 369 15.83 21.03 -10.76
CA PHE A 369 14.85 19.95 -10.88
C PHE A 369 13.62 20.36 -11.67
N ARG A 370 13.01 19.39 -12.34
CA ARG A 370 11.73 19.48 -13.04
C ARG A 370 10.77 18.46 -12.44
N LEU A 371 9.58 18.92 -12.04
CA LEU A 371 8.53 18.05 -11.52
C LEU A 371 7.85 17.28 -12.66
N LEU A 372 7.50 16.02 -12.40
CA LEU A 372 6.59 15.23 -13.22
C LEU A 372 5.17 15.34 -12.68
N THR A 373 5.02 15.23 -11.35
CA THR A 373 3.76 15.41 -10.62
C THR A 373 3.99 16.33 -9.42
N ARG A 374 2.92 16.86 -8.85
CA ARG A 374 2.98 17.92 -7.82
C ARG A 374 2.54 17.47 -6.44
N GLY A 375 2.03 16.25 -6.29
CA GLY A 375 1.49 15.76 -5.03
C GLY A 375 0.10 16.29 -4.70
N ASP A 376 -0.65 16.73 -5.68
CA ASP A 376 -1.99 17.31 -5.60
C ASP A 376 -3.12 16.29 -5.78
N GLU A 377 -2.82 15.08 -6.26
CA GLU A 377 -3.69 13.90 -6.22
C GLU A 377 -3.36 13.06 -4.98
N LEU A 378 -2.47 12.06 -5.09
CA LEU A 378 -1.84 11.54 -3.87
C LEU A 378 -0.86 12.56 -3.29
N PRO A 379 -0.58 12.53 -1.98
CA PRO A 379 0.54 13.29 -1.40
C PRO A 379 1.90 12.65 -1.76
N VAL A 380 2.11 12.41 -3.05
CA VAL A 380 3.28 11.77 -3.66
C VAL A 380 3.63 12.52 -4.92
N PHE A 381 4.89 12.84 -5.10
CA PHE A 381 5.35 13.49 -6.32
C PHE A 381 6.68 12.91 -6.81
N ALA A 382 6.86 12.96 -8.12
CA ALA A 382 8.08 12.56 -8.80
C ALA A 382 8.73 13.76 -9.49
N PHE A 383 10.07 13.77 -9.52
CA PHE A 383 10.84 14.81 -10.15
C PHE A 383 12.15 14.26 -10.74
N THR A 384 12.69 14.94 -11.72
CA THR A 384 13.97 14.61 -12.36
C THR A 384 14.88 15.83 -12.40
N THR A 385 16.14 15.66 -12.79
CA THR A 385 17.03 16.79 -13.05
C THR A 385 16.54 17.59 -14.25
N ALA A 386 16.67 18.93 -14.17
CA ALA A 386 16.36 19.81 -15.29
C ALA A 386 17.37 19.58 -16.44
N ASP A 387 16.95 19.82 -17.69
CA ASP A 387 17.74 19.49 -18.90
C ASP A 387 19.13 20.15 -18.95
N HIS A 388 19.30 21.30 -18.28
CA HIS A 388 20.60 22.00 -18.21
C HIS A 388 21.56 21.40 -17.18
N VAL A 389 21.08 20.49 -16.30
CA VAL A 389 21.90 19.83 -15.28
C VAL A 389 22.57 18.62 -15.91
N THR A 390 23.87 18.72 -16.14
CA THR A 390 24.66 17.66 -16.78
C THR A 390 25.76 17.09 -15.89
N ALA A 391 25.98 17.67 -14.71
CA ALA A 391 27.06 17.28 -13.81
C ALA A 391 26.71 16.09 -12.92
N TYR A 392 25.44 15.82 -12.70
CA TYR A 392 24.94 14.73 -11.84
C TYR A 392 23.54 14.31 -12.27
N ASP A 393 23.10 13.17 -11.83
CA ASP A 393 21.77 12.63 -12.07
C ASP A 393 20.97 12.39 -10.77
N VAL A 394 19.74 11.86 -10.91
CA VAL A 394 18.85 11.56 -9.77
C VAL A 394 19.41 10.48 -8.83
N PHE A 395 20.23 9.56 -9.34
CA PHE A 395 20.85 8.51 -8.52
C PHE A 395 21.96 9.09 -7.64
N ASP A 396 22.70 10.08 -8.13
CA ASP A 396 23.70 10.80 -7.31
C ASP A 396 23.03 11.56 -6.19
N VAL A 397 21.92 12.24 -6.46
CA VAL A 397 21.11 12.94 -5.44
C VAL A 397 20.59 11.97 -4.39
N SER A 398 20.01 10.84 -4.79
CA SER A 398 19.52 9.80 -3.88
C SER A 398 20.62 9.29 -2.95
N ARG A 399 21.80 9.00 -3.51
CA ARG A 399 22.95 8.50 -2.76
C ARG A 399 23.44 9.51 -1.73
N ARG A 400 23.55 10.78 -2.13
CA ARG A 400 24.01 11.84 -1.23
C ARG A 400 23.01 12.15 -0.12
N LEU A 401 21.71 12.12 -0.41
CA LEU A 401 20.66 12.28 0.58
C LEU A 401 20.72 11.17 1.64
N ARG A 402 21.08 9.95 1.25
CA ARG A 402 21.22 8.82 2.17
C ARG A 402 22.33 9.06 3.22
N GLU A 403 23.37 9.81 2.90
CA GLU A 403 24.42 10.18 3.85
C GLU A 403 23.90 11.07 5.01
N SER A 404 22.82 11.81 4.76
CA SER A 404 22.04 12.56 5.78
C SER A 404 20.90 11.76 6.40
N GLY A 405 20.76 10.46 6.06
CA GLY A 405 19.74 9.57 6.60
C GLY A 405 18.42 9.56 5.80
N TRP A 406 18.28 10.37 4.74
CA TRP A 406 17.07 10.39 3.91
C TRP A 406 17.04 9.22 2.94
N LEU A 407 15.96 8.44 2.95
CA LEU A 407 15.72 7.41 1.95
C LEU A 407 14.75 7.95 0.89
N VAL A 408 15.30 8.44 -0.22
CA VAL A 408 14.55 8.90 -1.40
C VAL A 408 14.90 7.99 -2.57
N PRO A 409 13.99 7.19 -3.09
CA PRO A 409 14.30 6.26 -4.17
C PRO A 409 14.52 7.01 -5.48
N ALA A 410 15.59 6.64 -6.18
CA ALA A 410 15.80 6.97 -7.58
C ALA A 410 15.59 5.71 -8.41
N TYR A 411 14.86 5.82 -9.51
CA TYR A 411 14.58 4.70 -10.40
C TYR A 411 14.28 5.19 -11.81
N THR A 412 14.41 4.27 -12.77
CA THR A 412 14.04 4.48 -14.17
C THR A 412 12.58 4.08 -14.36
N PHE A 413 11.83 4.81 -15.16
CA PHE A 413 10.48 4.48 -15.54
C PHE A 413 10.42 3.18 -16.35
N PRO A 414 9.27 2.48 -16.39
CA PRO A 414 9.12 1.21 -17.11
C PRO A 414 9.15 1.42 -18.63
N ALA A 415 8.92 0.32 -19.36
CA ALA A 415 8.94 0.25 -20.82
C ALA A 415 8.24 1.44 -21.50
N ASN A 416 8.86 1.94 -22.58
CA ASN A 416 8.60 3.14 -23.38
C ASN A 416 9.01 4.47 -22.73
N ARG A 417 9.46 4.47 -21.46
CA ARG A 417 10.02 5.65 -20.78
C ARG A 417 11.27 5.32 -19.97
N GLU A 418 12.04 4.35 -20.43
CA GLU A 418 13.34 3.99 -19.86
C GLU A 418 14.38 5.13 -20.00
N ASP A 419 14.09 6.13 -20.82
CA ASP A 419 14.85 7.37 -20.93
C ASP A 419 14.73 8.26 -19.69
N LEU A 420 13.67 8.06 -18.89
CA LEU A 420 13.31 8.91 -17.75
C LEU A 420 13.65 8.27 -16.42
N SER A 421 14.62 8.85 -15.73
CA SER A 421 14.93 8.49 -14.32
C SER A 421 14.44 9.58 -13.39
N VAL A 422 13.88 9.17 -12.26
CA VAL A 422 13.21 10.07 -11.32
C VAL A 422 13.60 9.80 -9.87
N LEU A 423 13.40 10.81 -9.04
CA LEU A 423 13.27 10.71 -7.59
C LEU A 423 11.79 10.80 -7.22
N ARG A 424 11.34 10.02 -6.25
CA ARG A 424 9.97 10.08 -5.75
C ARG A 424 9.95 10.33 -4.27
N VAL A 425 9.08 11.23 -3.83
CA VAL A 425 8.83 11.56 -2.43
C VAL A 425 7.41 11.17 -2.06
N VAL A 426 7.28 10.39 -1.00
CA VAL A 426 6.00 10.00 -0.40
C VAL A 426 5.82 10.79 0.90
N CYS A 427 4.86 11.71 0.92
CA CYS A 427 4.44 12.41 2.12
C CYS A 427 3.30 11.63 2.78
N ARG A 428 3.46 11.29 4.04
CA ARG A 428 2.48 10.53 4.81
C ARG A 428 2.42 11.01 6.24
N ASN A 429 1.42 10.58 6.98
CA ASN A 429 1.31 10.90 8.40
C ASN A 429 2.63 10.57 9.15
N GLY A 430 3.16 11.54 9.88
CA GLY A 430 4.48 11.47 10.53
C GLY A 430 5.62 12.16 9.78
N PHE A 431 5.42 12.56 8.51
CA PHE A 431 6.33 13.44 7.78
C PHE A 431 5.76 14.87 7.80
N SER A 432 6.23 15.67 8.72
CA SER A 432 5.73 17.01 9.04
C SER A 432 6.45 18.12 8.26
N LYS A 433 5.92 19.31 8.33
CA LYS A 433 6.49 20.48 7.65
C LYS A 433 7.93 20.79 8.07
N ASP A 434 8.26 20.62 9.36
CA ASP A 434 9.63 20.79 9.88
C ASP A 434 10.61 19.78 9.29
N LEU A 435 10.17 18.51 9.08
CA LEU A 435 10.98 17.53 8.37
C LEU A 435 11.14 17.89 6.88
N ALA A 436 10.11 18.43 6.25
CA ALA A 436 10.22 18.93 4.88
C ALA A 436 11.18 20.11 4.78
N ASP A 437 11.20 21.00 5.78
CA ASP A 437 12.17 22.10 5.86
C ASP A 437 13.60 21.56 5.96
N LEU A 438 13.86 20.64 6.87
CA LEU A 438 15.17 19.98 7.00
C LEU A 438 15.61 19.26 5.73
N PHE A 439 14.66 18.58 5.06
CA PHE A 439 14.94 17.89 3.80
C PHE A 439 15.40 18.88 2.70
N VAL A 440 14.72 20.01 2.53
CA VAL A 440 15.10 21.03 1.53
C VAL A 440 16.43 21.68 1.90
N ASP A 441 16.70 21.91 3.17
CA ASP A 441 17.98 22.45 3.62
C ASP A 441 19.14 21.50 3.32
N ASP A 442 18.96 20.21 3.56
CA ASP A 442 19.94 19.17 3.21
C ASP A 442 20.15 19.11 1.70
N LEU A 443 19.07 19.02 0.92
CA LEU A 443 19.15 19.00 -0.54
C LEU A 443 19.88 20.24 -1.06
N THR A 444 19.54 21.44 -0.56
CA THR A 444 20.17 22.69 -0.96
C THR A 444 21.68 22.71 -0.67
N ARG A 445 22.10 22.14 0.48
CA ARG A 445 23.54 22.03 0.83
C ARG A 445 24.31 21.07 -0.09
N LEU A 446 23.65 20.03 -0.60
CA LEU A 446 24.27 19.05 -1.48
C LEU A 446 24.51 19.58 -2.90
N LEU A 447 23.64 20.46 -3.42
CA LEU A 447 23.70 20.90 -4.82
C LEU A 447 25.05 21.52 -5.24
N PRO A 448 25.71 22.42 -4.46
CA PRO A 448 27.01 22.96 -4.82
C PRO A 448 28.11 21.90 -4.92
N GLU A 449 28.02 20.83 -4.15
CA GLU A 449 28.98 19.71 -4.20
C GLU A 449 28.72 18.84 -5.44
N LEU A 450 27.48 18.49 -5.70
CA LEU A 450 27.05 17.72 -6.88
C LEU A 450 27.45 18.43 -8.18
N ARG A 451 27.25 19.75 -8.27
CA ARG A 451 27.65 20.54 -9.44
C ARG A 451 29.14 20.59 -9.68
N ARG A 452 29.99 20.35 -8.66
CA ARG A 452 31.46 20.34 -8.75
C ARG A 452 32.06 18.97 -9.04
N GLN A 453 31.32 17.89 -8.92
CA GLN A 453 31.80 16.55 -9.21
C GLN A 453 31.92 16.33 -10.73
N PRO A 454 33.15 16.07 -11.26
CA PRO A 454 33.32 15.83 -12.70
C PRO A 454 32.98 14.37 -13.02
N HIS A 455 31.81 14.03 -13.30
CA HIS A 455 31.18 12.77 -13.70
C HIS A 455 30.42 12.01 -12.61
N PRO A 456 29.20 11.53 -12.95
CA PRO A 456 28.55 10.48 -12.20
C PRO A 456 29.49 9.27 -12.16
N LEU A 457 29.61 8.65 -11.01
CA LEU A 457 30.23 7.33 -10.91
C LEU A 457 29.45 6.44 -11.86
N THR A 458 30.16 5.75 -12.77
CA THR A 458 29.54 4.83 -13.73
C THR A 458 28.59 3.90 -12.98
N HIS A 459 27.30 4.15 -13.12
CA HIS A 459 26.30 3.23 -12.63
C HIS A 459 26.32 1.99 -13.50
N ASP A 460 26.39 0.81 -12.92
CA ASP A 460 25.93 -0.39 -13.57
C ASP A 460 24.45 -0.16 -13.89
N LYS A 461 24.16 0.33 -15.10
CA LYS A 461 22.78 0.59 -15.57
C LYS A 461 21.91 -0.67 -15.47
N GLU A 462 22.51 -1.85 -15.51
CA GLU A 462 21.83 -3.14 -15.33
C GLU A 462 21.29 -3.37 -13.91
N ALA A 463 21.96 -2.84 -12.87
CA ALA A 463 21.47 -2.96 -11.49
C ALA A 463 20.36 -1.94 -11.15
N ALA A 464 20.28 -0.84 -11.90
CA ALA A 464 19.30 0.23 -11.66
C ALA A 464 17.98 0.04 -12.42
N THR A 465 17.93 -0.85 -13.43
CA THR A 465 16.76 -1.04 -14.31
C THR A 465 15.83 -2.17 -13.87
N SER A 466 16.18 -2.92 -12.84
CA SER A 466 15.34 -4.01 -12.37
C SER A 466 14.79 -3.72 -10.97
N PHE A 467 13.49 -3.45 -10.87
CA PHE A 467 12.72 -3.75 -9.68
C PHE A 467 12.68 -5.29 -9.53
N HIS A 468 13.82 -5.90 -9.22
CA HIS A 468 13.85 -7.28 -8.76
C HIS A 468 13.68 -7.24 -7.25
N HIS A 469 12.48 -7.58 -6.79
CA HIS A 469 12.24 -7.96 -5.40
C HIS A 469 12.61 -9.41 -5.17
#